data_9a7eacd148a843bcda1420f2bf8a2bb8
#
_entry.id   9a7eacd148a843bcda1420f2bf8a2bb8
#
_cell.length_a   1.000
_cell.length_b   1.000
_cell.length_c   1.000
_cell.angle_alpha   90.00
_cell.angle_beta   90.00
_cell.angle_gamma   90.00
#
_symmetry.space_group_name_H-M   'P 1'
#
loop_
_entity.id
_entity.type
_entity.pdbx_description
1 polymer ?
#
loop_
_entity_poly.entity_id
_entity_poly.type
_entity_poly.pdbx_seq_one_letter_code
_entity_poly.pdbx_strand_id
1 'polypeptide(L)'
;LGSLIWKFVMKKGMTKGRIILASLLGCVLTLQLGAFSVTLETLASGITELPFGTFVATMQPIHLVIGLIEGFITAAVLCFVYEARPEMLWNGIQKTEKQAKFSYKKTIAILACLLVIIGGGMSLLASSNPDGLEWSIEQITGDTEVEGRDDAAHETAESIQSATSFLPDYTFKDSEST
;
A
#
# COMPACT_ATOMS: atom_id res chain seq x y z
N LEU A 1 0.90 11.71 6.41
CA LEU A 1 -0.48 11.99 6.85
C LEU A 1 -0.84 11.16 8.08
N GLY A 2 -0.69 9.83 8.07
CA GLY A 2 -1.06 8.95 9.18
C GLY A 2 -0.45 9.33 10.52
N SER A 3 0.84 9.73 10.55
CA SER A 3 1.48 10.19 11.79
C SER A 3 0.90 11.49 12.36
N LEU A 4 0.41 12.39 11.51
CA LEU A 4 -0.25 13.62 11.92
C LEU A 4 -1.61 13.32 12.56
N ILE A 5 -2.39 12.44 11.91
CA ILE A 5 -3.69 11.98 12.43
C ILE A 5 -3.50 11.30 13.78
N TRP A 6 -2.52 10.38 13.86
CA TRP A 6 -2.17 9.70 15.10
C TRP A 6 -1.85 10.69 16.22
N LYS A 7 -0.93 11.64 15.98
CA LYS A 7 -0.56 12.66 16.96
C LYS A 7 -1.76 13.49 17.42
N PHE A 8 -2.63 13.84 16.49
CA PHE A 8 -3.81 14.65 16.79
C PHE A 8 -4.81 13.89 17.66
N VAL A 9 -5.13 12.65 17.31
CA VAL A 9 -6.09 11.80 18.02
C VAL A 9 -5.56 11.42 19.40
N MET A 10 -4.25 11.19 19.52
CA MET A 10 -3.60 10.77 20.77
C MET A 10 -3.28 11.93 21.74
N LYS A 11 -3.54 13.19 21.38
CA LYS A 11 -3.27 14.34 22.27
C LYS A 11 -3.88 14.20 23.67
N LYS A 12 -5.03 13.58 23.79
CA LYS A 12 -5.75 13.37 25.07
C LYS A 12 -5.42 12.04 25.75
N GLY A 13 -4.34 11.38 25.37
CA GLY A 13 -3.93 10.06 25.86
C GLY A 13 -4.34 8.91 24.96
N MET A 14 -3.72 7.75 25.17
CA MET A 14 -3.91 6.55 24.36
C MET A 14 -5.03 5.69 24.96
N THR A 15 -6.00 5.33 24.16
CA THR A 15 -7.07 4.38 24.49
C THR A 15 -7.38 3.53 23.26
N LYS A 16 -7.92 2.32 23.45
CA LYS A 16 -8.30 1.45 22.33
C LYS A 16 -9.22 2.15 21.31
N GLY A 17 -10.23 2.87 21.79
CA GLY A 17 -11.15 3.60 20.93
C GLY A 17 -10.44 4.66 20.06
N ARG A 18 -9.44 5.36 20.63
CA ARG A 18 -8.63 6.32 19.86
C ARG A 18 -7.67 5.64 18.89
N ILE A 19 -7.12 4.48 19.26
CA ILE A 19 -6.29 3.67 18.36
C ILE A 19 -7.13 3.28 17.15
N ILE A 20 -8.33 2.73 17.36
CA ILE A 20 -9.23 2.35 16.26
C ILE A 20 -9.56 3.56 15.40
N LEU A 21 -9.96 4.68 16.01
CA LEU A 21 -10.29 5.90 15.27
C LEU A 21 -9.11 6.43 14.46
N ALA A 22 -7.91 6.48 15.05
CA ALA A 22 -6.71 6.97 14.38
C ALA A 22 -6.29 6.05 13.22
N SER A 23 -6.43 4.74 13.38
CA SER A 23 -6.14 3.75 12.35
C SER A 23 -7.11 3.88 11.18
N LEU A 24 -8.41 3.90 11.45
CA LEU A 24 -9.43 4.05 10.40
C LEU A 24 -9.28 5.38 9.64
N LEU A 25 -9.20 6.49 10.36
CA LEU A 25 -9.01 7.80 9.73
C LEU A 25 -7.67 7.87 8.98
N GLY A 26 -6.61 7.30 9.54
CA GLY A 26 -5.29 7.29 8.93
C GLY A 26 -5.28 6.52 7.62
N CYS A 27 -5.76 5.30 7.62
CA CYS A 27 -5.81 4.45 6.42
C CYS A 27 -6.74 5.02 5.36
N VAL A 28 -7.98 5.34 5.72
CA VAL A 28 -8.98 5.86 4.77
C VAL A 28 -8.49 7.16 4.12
N LEU A 29 -8.06 8.15 4.91
CA LEU A 29 -7.64 9.44 4.35
C LEU A 29 -6.35 9.31 3.53
N THR A 30 -5.42 8.45 3.92
CA THR A 30 -4.19 8.25 3.16
C THR A 30 -4.48 7.59 1.80
N LEU A 31 -5.30 6.53 1.79
CA LEU A 31 -5.69 5.86 0.55
C LEU A 31 -6.54 6.75 -0.36
N GLN A 32 -7.51 7.48 0.18
CA GLN A 32 -8.34 8.40 -0.60
C GLN A 32 -7.51 9.50 -1.27
N LEU A 33 -6.58 10.10 -0.51
CA LEU A 33 -5.69 11.12 -1.08
C LEU A 33 -4.69 10.53 -2.06
N GLY A 34 -4.19 9.32 -1.81
CA GLY A 34 -3.32 8.60 -2.73
C GLY A 34 -4.03 8.31 -4.06
N ALA A 35 -5.20 7.69 -4.01
CA ALA A 35 -6.03 7.42 -5.18
C ALA A 35 -6.37 8.70 -5.96
N PHE A 36 -6.73 9.77 -5.25
CA PHE A 36 -6.99 11.06 -5.88
C PHE A 36 -5.74 11.67 -6.53
N SER A 37 -4.56 11.52 -5.91
CA SER A 37 -3.30 11.97 -6.49
C SER A 37 -2.99 11.25 -7.81
N VAL A 38 -3.20 9.94 -7.87
CA VAL A 38 -3.04 9.15 -9.11
C VAL A 38 -3.96 9.67 -10.21
N THR A 39 -5.24 9.95 -9.91
CA THR A 39 -6.15 10.50 -10.91
C THR A 39 -5.73 11.89 -11.39
N LEU A 40 -5.16 12.72 -10.52
CA LEU A 40 -4.61 14.03 -10.89
C LEU A 40 -3.33 13.91 -11.73
N GLU A 41 -2.44 12.98 -11.39
CA GLU A 41 -1.22 12.72 -12.14
C GLU A 41 -1.55 12.22 -13.54
N THR A 42 -2.51 11.30 -13.67
CA THR A 42 -3.00 10.81 -14.94
C THR A 42 -3.58 11.94 -15.80
N LEU A 43 -4.39 12.82 -15.20
CA LEU A 43 -4.91 14.00 -15.90
C LEU A 43 -3.79 14.96 -16.34
N ALA A 44 -2.82 15.20 -15.46
CA ALA A 44 -1.72 16.13 -15.73
C ALA A 44 -0.71 15.59 -16.74
N SER A 45 -0.55 14.29 -16.84
CA SER A 45 0.36 13.66 -17.80
C SER A 45 -0.07 13.85 -19.25
N GLY A 46 -1.39 13.92 -19.49
CA GLY A 46 -1.95 14.02 -20.84
C GLY A 46 -1.63 12.82 -21.75
N ILE A 47 -1.14 11.70 -21.16
CA ILE A 47 -0.73 10.50 -21.89
C ILE A 47 -1.94 9.62 -22.20
N THR A 48 -2.93 9.63 -21.31
CA THR A 48 -4.12 8.77 -21.42
C THR A 48 -5.38 9.60 -21.59
N GLU A 49 -6.33 9.10 -22.39
CA GLU A 49 -7.62 9.72 -22.63
C GLU A 49 -8.70 9.27 -21.63
N LEU A 50 -8.32 9.07 -20.36
CA LEU A 50 -9.26 8.69 -19.32
C LEU A 50 -10.11 9.89 -18.88
N PRO A 51 -11.46 9.81 -18.97
CA PRO A 51 -12.33 10.89 -18.50
C PRO A 51 -12.17 11.08 -16.98
N PHE A 52 -11.59 12.20 -16.56
CA PHE A 52 -11.24 12.47 -15.16
C PHE A 52 -12.40 12.20 -14.19
N GLY A 53 -13.60 12.69 -14.50
CA GLY A 53 -14.77 12.50 -13.62
C GLY A 53 -15.16 11.03 -13.42
N THR A 54 -15.10 10.24 -14.49
CA THR A 54 -15.41 8.81 -14.45
C THR A 54 -14.31 8.07 -13.70
N PHE A 55 -13.06 8.41 -13.96
CA PHE A 55 -11.93 7.78 -13.28
C PHE A 55 -11.92 8.05 -11.76
N VAL A 56 -12.20 9.30 -11.33
CA VAL A 56 -12.38 9.61 -9.91
C VAL A 56 -13.57 8.83 -9.33
N ALA A 57 -14.69 8.73 -10.05
CA ALA A 57 -15.90 8.06 -9.57
C ALA A 57 -15.72 6.54 -9.40
N THR A 58 -14.81 5.91 -10.14
CA THR A 58 -14.46 4.48 -9.98
C THR A 58 -13.37 4.28 -8.92
N MET A 59 -12.31 5.08 -8.95
CA MET A 59 -11.16 4.96 -8.04
C MET A 59 -11.52 5.21 -6.57
N GLN A 60 -12.28 6.27 -6.28
CA GLN A 60 -12.54 6.67 -4.89
C GLN A 60 -13.37 5.64 -4.09
N PRO A 61 -14.49 5.07 -4.62
CA PRO A 61 -15.27 4.10 -3.87
C PRO A 61 -14.48 2.82 -3.53
N ILE A 62 -13.70 2.28 -4.48
CA ILE A 62 -12.95 1.05 -4.23
C ILE A 62 -11.85 1.27 -3.20
N HIS A 63 -11.11 2.38 -3.30
CA HIS A 63 -10.07 2.73 -2.33
C HIS A 63 -10.65 3.09 -0.95
N LEU A 64 -11.91 3.53 -0.88
CA LEU A 64 -12.62 3.70 0.40
C LEU A 64 -12.83 2.35 1.10
N VAL A 65 -13.29 1.35 0.37
CA VAL A 65 -13.51 -0.01 0.92
C VAL A 65 -12.18 -0.62 1.35
N ILE A 66 -11.14 -0.53 0.52
CA ILE A 66 -9.78 -0.99 0.86
C ILE A 66 -9.29 -0.29 2.13
N GLY A 67 -9.40 1.04 2.19
CA GLY A 67 -8.97 1.83 3.35
C GLY A 67 -9.69 1.49 4.65
N LEU A 68 -10.97 1.13 4.58
CA LEU A 68 -11.71 0.64 5.74
C LEU A 68 -11.18 -0.71 6.22
N ILE A 69 -10.97 -1.67 5.31
CA ILE A 69 -10.45 -3.01 5.64
C ILE A 69 -9.04 -2.89 6.24
N GLU A 70 -8.14 -2.16 5.59
CA GLU A 70 -6.79 -1.90 6.10
C GLU A 70 -6.81 -1.18 7.45
N GLY A 71 -7.71 -0.23 7.62
CA GLY A 71 -7.91 0.49 8.88
C GLY A 71 -8.32 -0.43 10.02
N PHE A 72 -9.20 -1.40 9.77
CA PHE A 72 -9.60 -2.40 10.77
C PHE A 72 -8.47 -3.34 11.11
N ILE A 73 -7.73 -3.84 10.11
CA ILE A 73 -6.56 -4.71 10.32
C ILE A 73 -5.51 -3.97 11.13
N THR A 74 -5.18 -2.74 10.75
CA THR A 74 -4.23 -1.89 11.47
C THR A 74 -4.68 -1.63 12.90
N ALA A 75 -5.96 -1.34 13.10
CA ALA A 75 -6.52 -1.12 14.44
C ALA A 75 -6.40 -2.38 15.31
N ALA A 76 -6.68 -3.56 14.77
CA ALA A 76 -6.55 -4.83 15.49
C ALA A 76 -5.11 -5.08 15.94
N VAL A 77 -4.15 -4.91 15.03
CA VAL A 77 -2.72 -5.07 15.33
C VAL A 77 -2.25 -4.06 16.37
N LEU A 78 -2.61 -2.78 16.21
CA LEU A 78 -2.20 -1.74 17.15
C LEU A 78 -2.86 -1.88 18.52
N CYS A 79 -4.11 -2.33 18.59
CA CYS A 79 -4.77 -2.66 19.86
C CYS A 79 -4.09 -3.84 20.56
N PHE A 80 -3.69 -4.87 19.80
CA PHE A 80 -2.91 -5.98 20.33
C PHE A 80 -1.56 -5.52 20.88
N VAL A 81 -0.83 -4.69 20.11
CA VAL A 81 0.45 -4.11 20.56
C VAL A 81 0.25 -3.24 21.81
N TYR A 82 -0.83 -2.46 21.85
CA TYR A 82 -1.17 -1.63 23.02
C TYR A 82 -1.37 -2.45 24.30
N GLU A 83 -1.96 -3.65 24.20
CA GLU A 83 -2.13 -4.54 25.34
C GLU A 83 -0.84 -5.30 25.71
N ALA A 84 -0.11 -5.77 24.69
CA ALA A 84 1.06 -6.61 24.93
C ALA A 84 2.33 -5.80 25.24
N ARG A 85 2.55 -4.70 24.52
CA ARG A 85 3.79 -3.90 24.55
C ARG A 85 3.50 -2.42 24.28
N PRO A 86 2.79 -1.71 25.17
CA PRO A 86 2.40 -0.31 24.95
C PRO A 86 3.58 0.64 24.74
N GLU A 87 4.77 0.29 25.25
CA GLU A 87 5.99 1.06 25.08
C GLU A 87 6.51 1.11 23.63
N MET A 88 6.05 0.21 22.77
CA MET A 88 6.41 0.21 21.35
C MET A 88 5.60 1.23 20.54
N LEU A 89 4.48 1.70 21.06
CA LEU A 89 3.65 2.69 20.39
C LEU A 89 4.16 4.10 20.68
N TRP A 90 4.13 4.93 19.65
CA TRP A 90 4.51 6.33 19.80
C TRP A 90 3.60 7.05 20.80
N ASN A 91 4.19 7.72 21.78
CA ASN A 91 3.60 8.28 23.00
C ASN A 91 3.29 7.25 24.10
N GLY A 92 3.71 6.05 23.97
CA GLY A 92 3.80 5.10 25.07
C GLY A 92 4.86 5.57 26.08
N ILE A 93 4.57 6.70 26.78
CA ILE A 93 5.42 7.19 27.84
C ILE A 93 5.15 6.36 29.08
N GLN A 94 5.83 5.24 29.17
CA GLN A 94 6.28 4.73 30.45
C GLN A 94 7.62 4.03 30.22
N LYS A 95 8.68 4.63 30.76
CA LYS A 95 9.95 3.95 31.01
C LYS A 95 9.67 2.77 31.93
N THR A 96 9.24 1.66 31.37
CA THR A 96 9.21 0.42 32.11
C THR A 96 10.61 -0.16 31.98
N GLU A 97 11.37 -0.15 33.07
CA GLU A 97 12.76 -0.65 33.19
C GLU A 97 12.93 -2.16 32.95
N LYS A 98 11.97 -2.82 32.38
CA LYS A 98 12.10 -4.19 31.88
C LYS A 98 12.30 -4.18 30.36
N GLN A 99 13.49 -3.73 29.95
CA GLN A 99 13.98 -4.09 28.63
C GLN A 99 14.13 -5.61 28.58
N ALA A 100 13.15 -6.29 28.01
CA ALA A 100 13.37 -7.66 27.58
C ALA A 100 14.61 -7.63 26.67
N LYS A 101 15.65 -8.35 27.02
CA LYS A 101 16.87 -8.50 26.23
C LYS A 101 16.51 -9.18 24.92
N PHE A 102 15.94 -8.44 23.97
CA PHE A 102 15.73 -8.93 22.61
C PHE A 102 17.09 -9.04 21.93
N SER A 103 17.45 -10.25 21.53
CA SER A 103 18.63 -10.44 20.68
C SER A 103 18.30 -9.92 19.28
N TYR A 104 18.85 -8.77 18.93
CA TYR A 104 18.70 -8.16 17.60
C TYR A 104 18.93 -9.17 16.46
N LYS A 105 19.96 -10.01 16.60
CA LYS A 105 20.29 -11.05 15.61
C LYS A 105 19.17 -12.07 15.43
N LYS A 106 18.55 -12.53 16.52
CA LYS A 106 17.41 -13.47 16.45
C LYS A 106 16.19 -12.82 15.84
N THR A 107 15.89 -11.57 16.19
CA THR A 107 14.75 -10.83 15.64
C THR A 107 14.91 -10.61 14.14
N ILE A 108 16.09 -10.15 13.69
CA ILE A 108 16.39 -9.99 12.27
C ILE A 108 16.30 -11.32 11.51
N ALA A 109 16.82 -12.40 12.07
CA ALA A 109 16.75 -13.72 11.45
C ALA A 109 15.30 -14.21 11.29
N ILE A 110 14.44 -14.02 12.31
CA ILE A 110 13.02 -14.38 12.25
C ILE A 110 12.30 -13.51 11.21
N LEU A 111 12.55 -12.19 11.19
CA LEU A 111 11.93 -11.30 10.22
C LEU A 111 12.39 -11.60 8.78
N ALA A 112 13.67 -11.91 8.59
CA ALA A 112 14.18 -12.32 7.27
C ALA A 112 13.56 -13.63 6.80
N CYS A 113 13.42 -14.62 7.70
CA CYS A 113 12.76 -15.89 7.39
C CYS A 113 11.28 -15.68 7.02
N LEU A 114 10.56 -14.86 7.77
CA LEU A 114 9.17 -14.50 7.47
C LEU A 114 9.05 -13.78 6.13
N LEU A 115 9.96 -12.87 5.83
CA LEU A 115 10.00 -12.15 4.55
C LEU A 115 10.17 -13.11 3.37
N VAL A 116 11.09 -14.08 3.49
CA VAL A 116 11.30 -15.10 2.45
C VAL A 116 10.07 -16.00 2.30
N ILE A 117 9.44 -16.42 3.40
CA ILE A 117 8.25 -17.28 3.35
C ILE A 117 7.07 -16.52 2.74
N ILE A 118 6.84 -15.27 3.17
CA ILE A 118 5.70 -14.47 2.69
C ILE A 118 5.97 -14.00 1.27
N GLY A 119 7.13 -13.39 1.01
CA GLY A 119 7.46 -12.84 -0.30
C GLY A 119 7.78 -13.89 -1.36
N GLY A 120 8.40 -15.01 -0.98
CA GLY A 120 8.73 -16.08 -1.93
C GLY A 120 7.66 -17.18 -2.02
N GLY A 121 7.13 -17.62 -0.85
CA GLY A 121 6.18 -18.73 -0.81
C GLY A 121 4.73 -18.31 -1.01
N MET A 122 4.27 -17.31 -0.23
CA MET A 122 2.86 -16.88 -0.30
C MET A 122 2.56 -16.03 -1.54
N SER A 123 3.55 -15.40 -2.15
CA SER A 123 3.37 -14.68 -3.42
C SER A 123 2.88 -15.58 -4.55
N LEU A 124 3.23 -16.88 -4.51
CA LEU A 124 2.72 -17.87 -5.48
C LEU A 124 1.20 -18.13 -5.34
N LEU A 125 0.61 -17.72 -4.22
CA LEU A 125 -0.84 -17.80 -3.96
C LEU A 125 -1.53 -16.45 -4.18
N ALA A 126 -0.80 -15.45 -4.71
CA ALA A 126 -1.36 -14.14 -5.01
C ALA A 126 -2.47 -14.26 -6.06
N SER A 127 -3.50 -13.45 -5.91
CA SER A 127 -4.59 -13.38 -6.89
C SER A 127 -4.08 -12.78 -8.19
N SER A 128 -4.50 -13.35 -9.32
CA SER A 128 -4.32 -12.78 -10.65
C SER A 128 -5.44 -11.81 -11.05
N ASN A 129 -6.35 -11.51 -10.14
CA ASN A 129 -7.40 -10.52 -10.40
C ASN A 129 -6.82 -9.10 -10.40
N PRO A 130 -7.37 -8.20 -11.23
CA PRO A 130 -6.90 -6.82 -11.30
C PRO A 130 -6.97 -6.13 -9.93
N ASP A 131 -6.00 -5.27 -9.65
CA ASP A 131 -5.99 -4.44 -8.45
C ASP A 131 -7.02 -3.30 -8.54
N GLY A 132 -7.05 -2.39 -7.55
CA GLY A 132 -8.03 -1.31 -7.53
C GLY A 132 -7.83 -0.27 -8.65
N LEU A 133 -6.60 -0.09 -9.13
CA LEU A 133 -6.29 0.80 -10.25
C LEU A 133 -6.65 0.12 -11.58
N GLU A 134 -6.15 -1.07 -11.82
CA GLU A 134 -6.44 -1.88 -13.00
C GLU A 134 -7.95 -2.10 -13.17
N TRP A 135 -8.65 -2.46 -12.08
CA TRP A 135 -10.10 -2.58 -12.10
C TRP A 135 -10.79 -1.28 -12.49
N SER A 136 -10.33 -0.13 -11.99
CA SER A 136 -10.92 1.17 -12.33
C SER A 136 -10.70 1.53 -13.80
N ILE A 137 -9.54 1.16 -14.35
CA ILE A 137 -9.21 1.35 -15.77
C ILE A 137 -10.11 0.44 -16.61
N GLU A 138 -10.17 -0.85 -16.27
CA GLU A 138 -10.99 -1.84 -16.96
C GLU A 138 -12.48 -1.44 -17.07
N GLN A 139 -13.03 -0.85 -15.99
CA GLN A 139 -14.42 -0.36 -16.00
C GLN A 139 -14.64 0.80 -16.99
N ILE A 140 -13.59 1.49 -17.39
CA ILE A 140 -13.69 2.66 -18.27
C ILE A 140 -13.31 2.30 -19.70
N THR A 141 -12.23 1.54 -19.89
CA THR A 141 -11.62 1.22 -21.19
C THR A 141 -11.99 -0.15 -21.71
N GLY A 142 -12.39 -1.07 -20.82
CA GLY A 142 -12.61 -2.48 -21.12
C GLY A 142 -11.31 -3.33 -21.11
N ASP A 143 -10.20 -2.72 -20.73
CA ASP A 143 -8.90 -3.38 -20.58
C ASP A 143 -8.25 -2.94 -19.27
N THR A 144 -7.42 -3.78 -18.68
CA THR A 144 -6.66 -3.48 -17.46
C THR A 144 -5.47 -2.56 -17.73
N GLU A 145 -5.01 -2.50 -18.96
CA GLU A 145 -3.92 -1.66 -19.40
C GLU A 145 -4.42 -0.44 -20.16
N VAL A 146 -3.71 0.66 -20.06
CA VAL A 146 -3.97 1.88 -20.82
C VAL A 146 -2.89 2.00 -21.89
N GLU A 147 -3.30 2.10 -23.16
CA GLU A 147 -2.36 2.38 -24.23
C GLU A 147 -1.65 3.71 -23.97
N GLY A 148 -0.35 3.64 -23.90
CA GLY A 148 0.52 4.81 -23.74
C GLY A 148 0.61 5.61 -25.03
N ARG A 149 1.04 6.85 -24.90
CA ARG A 149 1.30 7.71 -26.07
C ARG A 149 2.59 7.29 -26.74
N ASP A 150 2.54 7.01 -28.04
CA ASP A 150 3.73 6.75 -28.86
C ASP A 150 4.51 8.06 -29.06
N ASP A 151 5.46 8.34 -28.19
CA ASP A 151 6.41 9.43 -28.35
C ASP A 151 7.85 8.95 -28.13
N ALA A 152 8.83 9.74 -28.64
CA ALA A 152 10.25 9.39 -28.58
C ALA A 152 10.79 9.19 -27.14
N ALA A 153 10.13 9.78 -26.13
CA ALA A 153 10.52 9.61 -24.74
C ALA A 153 10.10 8.22 -24.21
N HIS A 154 8.91 7.75 -24.59
CA HIS A 154 8.41 6.42 -24.23
C HIS A 154 9.20 5.32 -24.94
N GLU A 155 9.46 5.46 -26.25
CA GLU A 155 10.31 4.51 -27.00
C GLU A 155 11.71 4.38 -26.38
N THR A 156 12.29 5.51 -25.97
CA THR A 156 13.59 5.49 -25.30
C THR A 156 13.53 4.81 -23.94
N ALA A 157 12.50 5.12 -23.14
CA ALA A 157 12.30 4.52 -21.82
C ALA A 157 12.06 3.00 -21.94
N GLU A 158 11.24 2.57 -22.89
CA GLU A 158 10.96 1.16 -23.15
C GLU A 158 12.23 0.42 -23.59
N SER A 159 13.03 1.01 -24.47
CA SER A 159 14.30 0.41 -24.89
C SER A 159 15.28 0.22 -23.72
N ILE A 160 15.36 1.19 -22.80
CA ILE A 160 16.18 1.09 -21.60
C ILE A 160 15.62 0.05 -20.65
N GLN A 161 14.31 0.03 -20.44
CA GLN A 161 13.64 -0.93 -19.57
C GLN A 161 13.84 -2.36 -20.10
N SER A 162 13.61 -2.60 -21.38
CA SER A 162 13.79 -3.92 -21.99
C SER A 162 15.24 -4.41 -21.92
N ALA A 163 16.22 -3.50 -22.00
CA ALA A 163 17.64 -3.83 -21.88
C ALA A 163 18.09 -4.10 -20.43
N THR A 164 17.50 -3.41 -19.45
CA THR A 164 17.95 -3.44 -18.06
C THR A 164 17.09 -4.31 -17.15
N SER A 165 15.82 -4.53 -17.49
CA SER A 165 14.93 -5.38 -16.71
C SER A 165 15.28 -6.86 -16.88
N PHE A 166 15.49 -7.55 -15.77
CA PHE A 166 15.72 -9.01 -15.76
C PHE A 166 14.46 -9.77 -15.29
N LEU A 167 13.46 -9.08 -14.81
CA LEU A 167 12.15 -9.59 -14.39
C LEU A 167 11.03 -8.72 -14.98
N PRO A 168 10.91 -8.65 -16.33
CA PRO A 168 9.78 -7.95 -16.94
C PRO A 168 8.48 -8.67 -16.54
N ASP A 169 7.45 -7.90 -16.16
CA ASP A 169 6.14 -8.41 -15.76
C ASP A 169 6.21 -9.50 -14.67
N TYR A 170 7.16 -9.35 -13.72
CA TYR A 170 7.38 -10.29 -12.61
C TYR A 170 7.80 -11.72 -13.04
N THR A 171 8.13 -11.93 -14.30
CA THR A 171 8.64 -13.20 -14.84
C THR A 171 10.11 -13.06 -15.25
N PHE A 172 10.86 -14.17 -15.27
CA PHE A 172 12.21 -14.12 -15.81
C PHE A 172 12.17 -13.83 -17.30
N LYS A 173 13.06 -12.93 -17.75
CA LYS A 173 13.25 -12.68 -19.18
C LYS A 173 13.52 -14.03 -19.87
N ASP A 174 12.76 -14.34 -20.91
CA ASP A 174 12.78 -15.61 -21.66
C ASP A 174 12.05 -16.81 -20.99
N SER A 175 11.30 -16.63 -19.90
CA SER A 175 10.36 -17.65 -19.45
C SER A 175 9.05 -17.50 -20.24
N GLU A 176 8.83 -18.39 -21.21
CA GLU A 176 7.52 -18.49 -21.85
C GLU A 176 6.47 -18.79 -20.77
N SER A 177 5.45 -17.92 -20.66
CA SER A 177 4.28 -18.17 -19.83
C SER A 177 3.53 -19.36 -20.41
N THR A 178 3.66 -20.52 -19.79
CA THR A 178 2.79 -21.68 -20.03
C THR A 178 1.49 -21.50 -19.30
#